data_0946429977b3579eedbc7f1444fb03eb
#
_entry.id   0946429977b3579eedbc7f1444fb03eb
#
_cell.length_a   1.000
_cell.length_b   1.000
_cell.length_c   1.000
_cell.angle_alpha   90.00
_cell.angle_beta   90.00
_cell.angle_gamma   90.00
#
_symmetry.space_group_name_H-M   'P 1'
#
loop_
_entity.id
_entity.type
_entity.pdbx_description
1 polymer ?
#
loop_
_entity_poly.entity_id
_entity_poly.type
_entity_poly.pdbx_seq_one_letter_code
_entity_poly.pdbx_strand_id
1 'polypeptide(L)'
;MNLITVIGLFVVALLLVVSVHELGHFIAAKRLGVRVEEFGLGFPPRLLATKRGETVYSLNAIPIGAFVRSVAEDDPAVPGSLASMGSWTRLVVYAAGPVVNIVLAFFLLSAFFTLPEEVIVGNGVMVYGVAKDSPAGEVGIESGDVILEVEGEPVRKWGDIQGSISSSEEGEEITLLVQRDEVKRDLSLVPVFDADLGRRAIGVTLCRNLVSDVETGSAVEKAGIKPGDTILSVNGQIVYSEDSMSGVLDSVVVGEEILLTVFRQREALAASITREAGPALGGMGMDLLWVDGTHIEQVRLPLIRASYLAGSFIVDMPSMIVASVPLIREDPSKALVGPIGAGQLTVEAVRSFGPSNVVFMGGIISLGIALFNFLPIPPLDGAGMLVALVEGVRRERRLSPRMLRFAYSAGTAFLIGLMVLVTYSDLLRVITGGSFGL
;
A
#
# COMPACT_ATOMS: atom_id res chain seq x y z
N MET A 1 -1.09 10.61 -10.85
CA MET A 1 -2.21 11.37 -10.22
C MET A 1 -1.60 12.50 -9.42
N ASN A 2 -2.13 13.75 -9.46
CA ASN A 2 -1.53 14.85 -8.72
C ASN A 2 -1.78 14.71 -7.19
N LEU A 3 -0.91 15.33 -6.37
CA LEU A 3 -0.94 15.26 -4.91
C LEU A 3 -2.30 15.69 -4.32
N ILE A 4 -2.89 16.75 -4.87
CA ILE A 4 -4.18 17.29 -4.39
C ILE A 4 -5.29 16.25 -4.56
N THR A 5 -5.30 15.53 -5.69
CA THR A 5 -6.29 14.48 -5.96
C THR A 5 -6.14 13.31 -4.98
N VAL A 6 -4.91 12.87 -4.69
CA VAL A 6 -4.67 11.77 -3.73
C VAL A 6 -5.11 12.16 -2.34
N ILE A 7 -4.73 13.36 -1.88
CA ILE A 7 -5.17 13.87 -0.57
C ILE A 7 -6.70 13.99 -0.52
N GLY A 8 -7.33 14.49 -1.59
CA GLY A 8 -8.78 14.57 -1.68
C GLY A 8 -9.45 13.20 -1.55
N LEU A 9 -8.94 12.18 -2.26
CA LEU A 9 -9.45 10.82 -2.17
C LEU A 9 -9.23 10.20 -0.79
N PHE A 10 -8.08 10.44 -0.17
CA PHE A 10 -7.81 10.01 1.20
C PHE A 10 -8.82 10.61 2.20
N VAL A 11 -9.07 11.92 2.11
CA VAL A 11 -10.06 12.59 2.96
C VAL A 11 -11.45 12.01 2.76
N VAL A 12 -11.85 11.77 1.51
CA VAL A 12 -13.15 11.14 1.19
C VAL A 12 -13.21 9.71 1.75
N ALA A 13 -12.15 8.92 1.62
CA ALA A 13 -12.08 7.57 2.18
C ALA A 13 -12.21 7.60 3.72
N LEU A 14 -11.48 8.49 4.38
CA LEU A 14 -11.56 8.65 5.83
C LEU A 14 -12.97 9.04 6.29
N LEU A 15 -13.59 10.01 5.61
CA LEU A 15 -14.97 10.42 5.86
C LEU A 15 -15.95 9.27 5.71
N LEU A 16 -15.80 8.47 4.64
CA LEU A 16 -16.63 7.30 4.42
C LEU A 16 -16.49 6.29 5.57
N VAL A 17 -15.26 5.96 5.96
CA VAL A 17 -14.97 4.99 7.02
C VAL A 17 -15.58 5.42 8.35
N VAL A 18 -15.39 6.69 8.75
CA VAL A 18 -15.95 7.20 10.00
C VAL A 18 -17.48 7.29 9.93
N SER A 19 -18.04 7.70 8.78
CA SER A 19 -19.50 7.77 8.61
C SER A 19 -20.16 6.39 8.69
N VAL A 20 -19.51 5.36 8.13
CA VAL A 20 -20.00 3.97 8.19
C VAL A 20 -19.89 3.43 9.61
N HIS A 21 -18.85 3.78 10.36
CA HIS A 21 -18.71 3.47 11.77
C HIS A 21 -19.90 3.99 12.59
N GLU A 22 -20.18 5.29 12.48
CA GLU A 22 -21.33 5.94 13.17
C GLU A 22 -22.68 5.37 12.72
N LEU A 23 -22.79 5.03 11.43
CA LEU A 23 -23.98 4.38 10.91
C LEU A 23 -24.22 3.00 11.56
N GLY A 24 -23.15 2.27 11.90
CA GLY A 24 -23.23 1.03 12.67
C GLY A 24 -23.91 1.24 14.02
N HIS A 25 -23.42 2.20 14.80
CA HIS A 25 -24.04 2.56 16.09
C HIS A 25 -25.49 3.02 15.93
N PHE A 26 -25.75 3.87 14.93
CA PHE A 26 -27.10 4.37 14.65
C PHE A 26 -28.09 3.24 14.37
N ILE A 27 -27.74 2.31 13.48
CA ILE A 27 -28.61 1.18 13.10
C ILE A 27 -28.89 0.27 14.29
N ALA A 28 -27.83 -0.05 15.06
CA ALA A 28 -27.96 -0.90 16.26
C ALA A 28 -28.82 -0.21 17.32
N ALA A 29 -28.56 1.07 17.62
CA ALA A 29 -29.33 1.85 18.58
C ALA A 29 -30.83 1.88 18.22
N LYS A 30 -31.16 2.21 16.97
CA LYS A 30 -32.57 2.26 16.50
C LYS A 30 -33.23 0.90 16.54
N ARG A 31 -32.55 -0.18 16.16
CA ARG A 31 -33.13 -1.54 16.20
C ARG A 31 -33.34 -2.08 17.60
N LEU A 32 -32.54 -1.64 18.55
CA LEU A 32 -32.62 -2.09 19.95
C LEU A 32 -33.43 -1.15 20.85
N GLY A 33 -34.11 -0.15 20.26
CA GLY A 33 -35.05 0.73 20.98
C GLY A 33 -34.37 1.88 21.72
N VAL A 34 -33.10 2.18 21.44
CA VAL A 34 -32.43 3.39 21.92
C VAL A 34 -32.91 4.58 21.10
N ARG A 35 -33.30 5.65 21.80
CA ARG A 35 -33.80 6.88 21.17
C ARG A 35 -32.64 7.74 20.68
N VAL A 36 -32.58 7.96 19.37
CA VAL A 36 -31.54 8.76 18.71
C VAL A 36 -32.13 10.11 18.31
N GLU A 37 -31.60 11.18 18.89
CA GLU A 37 -31.99 12.56 18.58
C GLU A 37 -31.48 13.05 17.25
N GLU A 38 -30.21 12.75 16.95
CA GLU A 38 -29.56 13.24 15.74
C GLU A 38 -28.55 12.25 15.19
N PHE A 39 -28.54 12.09 13.87
CA PHE A 39 -27.48 11.50 13.09
C PHE A 39 -26.93 12.57 12.15
N GLY A 40 -25.69 12.99 12.37
CA GLY A 40 -25.04 14.07 11.63
C GLY A 40 -23.84 13.60 10.83
N LEU A 41 -23.77 14.02 9.55
CA LEU A 41 -22.57 13.93 8.73
C LEU A 41 -21.80 15.24 8.85
N GLY A 42 -20.52 15.16 9.26
CA GLY A 42 -19.69 16.31 9.57
C GLY A 42 -20.04 16.93 10.92
N PHE A 43 -19.28 17.96 11.34
CA PHE A 43 -19.49 18.70 12.60
C PHE A 43 -20.07 20.09 12.35
N PRO A 44 -20.82 20.64 13.33
CA PRO A 44 -21.43 21.97 13.22
C PRO A 44 -20.49 23.07 12.72
N PRO A 45 -21.03 24.12 12.09
CA PRO A 45 -22.45 24.50 12.00
C PRO A 45 -23.25 23.67 10.99
N ARG A 46 -24.56 23.51 11.25
CA ARG A 46 -25.47 22.80 10.34
C ARG A 46 -25.66 23.57 9.04
N LEU A 47 -25.58 22.85 7.91
CA LEU A 47 -25.92 23.35 6.57
C LEU A 47 -27.34 22.96 6.19
N LEU A 48 -27.69 21.69 6.38
CA LEU A 48 -29.01 21.14 6.07
C LEU A 48 -29.44 20.19 7.19
N ALA A 49 -30.74 20.16 7.48
CA ALA A 49 -31.29 19.18 8.39
C ALA A 49 -32.72 18.80 7.99
N THR A 50 -33.05 17.53 8.19
CA THR A 50 -34.41 17.01 8.00
C THR A 50 -34.77 16.11 9.19
N LYS A 51 -36.03 16.26 9.69
CA LYS A 51 -36.50 15.41 10.79
C LYS A 51 -37.38 14.29 10.23
N ARG A 52 -37.01 13.03 10.59
CA ARG A 52 -37.85 11.87 10.29
C ARG A 52 -38.16 11.11 11.59
N GLY A 53 -39.41 11.07 11.97
CA GLY A 53 -39.81 10.52 13.25
C GLY A 53 -39.22 11.32 14.41
N GLU A 54 -38.50 10.64 15.30
CA GLU A 54 -37.81 11.27 16.45
C GLU A 54 -36.40 11.76 16.12
N THR A 55 -35.79 11.37 14.99
CA THR A 55 -34.40 11.60 14.65
C THR A 55 -34.27 12.74 13.65
N VAL A 56 -33.34 13.65 13.91
CA VAL A 56 -32.87 14.69 12.97
C VAL A 56 -31.66 14.14 12.20
N TYR A 57 -31.73 14.21 10.88
CA TYR A 57 -30.62 13.90 9.98
C TYR A 57 -30.00 15.20 9.53
N SER A 58 -28.73 15.45 9.83
CA SER A 58 -28.08 16.71 9.52
C SER A 58 -26.82 16.52 8.66
N LEU A 59 -26.62 17.49 7.76
CA LEU A 59 -25.38 17.70 7.04
C LEU A 59 -24.74 18.97 7.55
N ASN A 60 -23.49 18.90 7.98
CA ASN A 60 -22.79 19.95 8.66
C ASN A 60 -21.61 20.49 7.83
N ALA A 61 -21.13 21.70 8.17
CA ALA A 61 -20.16 22.44 7.36
C ALA A 61 -18.74 21.90 7.47
N ILE A 62 -18.37 21.31 8.61
CA ILE A 62 -17.04 20.76 8.78
C ILE A 62 -17.06 19.29 8.37
N PRO A 63 -16.50 18.93 7.20
CA PRO A 63 -16.62 17.59 6.64
C PRO A 63 -15.60 16.62 7.27
N ILE A 64 -15.57 16.55 8.59
CA ILE A 64 -14.68 15.65 9.32
C ILE A 64 -15.55 14.75 10.18
N GLY A 65 -15.72 13.48 9.75
CA GLY A 65 -16.45 12.48 10.51
C GLY A 65 -17.97 12.55 10.42
N ALA A 66 -18.59 11.83 11.34
CA ALA A 66 -20.03 11.78 11.57
C ALA A 66 -20.27 11.67 13.09
N PHE A 67 -21.49 11.76 13.53
CA PHE A 67 -21.85 11.52 14.93
C PHE A 67 -23.28 11.02 15.09
N VAL A 68 -23.49 10.24 16.15
CA VAL A 68 -24.79 9.81 16.65
C VAL A 68 -25.02 10.46 17.99
N ARG A 69 -26.13 11.14 18.17
CA ARG A 69 -26.53 11.71 19.47
C ARG A 69 -27.74 10.96 20.00
N SER A 70 -27.56 10.24 21.08
CA SER A 70 -28.63 9.58 21.81
C SER A 70 -29.27 10.53 22.82
N VAL A 71 -30.54 10.29 23.19
CA VAL A 71 -31.23 11.03 24.22
C VAL A 71 -30.55 10.75 25.57
N ALA A 72 -30.05 11.79 26.26
CA ALA A 72 -29.48 11.69 27.60
C ALA A 72 -28.60 10.44 27.79
N GLU A 73 -27.61 10.28 26.94
CA GLU A 73 -26.85 9.01 26.73
C GLU A 73 -26.36 8.37 28.03
N ASP A 74 -25.92 9.19 28.98
CA ASP A 74 -25.32 8.76 30.24
C ASP A 74 -26.33 8.69 31.42
N ASP A 75 -27.61 9.07 31.23
CA ASP A 75 -28.60 9.10 32.30
C ASP A 75 -29.51 7.87 32.27
N PRO A 76 -29.34 6.92 33.19
CA PRO A 76 -30.17 5.72 33.25
C PRO A 76 -31.61 6.00 33.70
N ALA A 77 -31.92 7.19 34.23
CA ALA A 77 -33.26 7.55 34.64
C ALA A 77 -34.16 7.98 33.46
N VAL A 78 -33.54 8.31 32.30
CA VAL A 78 -34.27 8.71 31.10
C VAL A 78 -34.65 7.49 30.27
N PRO A 79 -35.95 7.19 30.09
CA PRO A 79 -36.39 6.05 29.27
C PRO A 79 -35.95 6.20 27.82
N GLY A 80 -35.33 5.14 27.27
CA GLY A 80 -34.83 5.13 25.92
C GLY A 80 -33.42 5.71 25.75
N SER A 81 -32.76 6.19 26.82
CA SER A 81 -31.33 6.49 26.81
C SER A 81 -30.52 5.20 26.69
N LEU A 82 -29.30 5.29 26.14
CA LEU A 82 -28.40 4.12 26.08
C LEU A 82 -28.11 3.57 27.50
N ALA A 83 -27.88 4.47 28.45
CA ALA A 83 -27.67 4.08 29.85
C ALA A 83 -28.88 3.38 30.50
N SER A 84 -30.12 3.63 30.07
CA SER A 84 -31.30 2.95 30.59
C SER A 84 -31.44 1.50 30.12
N MET A 85 -30.73 1.12 29.05
CA MET A 85 -30.79 -0.22 28.46
C MET A 85 -30.02 -1.27 29.27
N GLY A 86 -30.39 -2.54 29.11
CA GLY A 86 -29.64 -3.67 29.65
C GLY A 86 -28.22 -3.76 29.09
N SER A 87 -27.34 -4.43 29.84
CA SER A 87 -25.94 -4.57 29.50
C SER A 87 -25.71 -5.15 28.10
N TRP A 88 -26.53 -6.14 27.71
CA TRP A 88 -26.44 -6.78 26.39
C TRP A 88 -26.74 -5.78 25.25
N THR A 89 -27.78 -4.99 25.39
CA THR A 89 -28.14 -3.95 24.40
C THR A 89 -27.01 -2.94 24.23
N ARG A 90 -26.44 -2.47 25.34
CA ARG A 90 -25.30 -1.52 25.32
C ARG A 90 -24.06 -2.13 24.65
N LEU A 91 -23.75 -3.40 24.98
CA LEU A 91 -22.64 -4.14 24.36
C LEU A 91 -22.78 -4.19 22.83
N VAL A 92 -23.99 -4.55 22.34
CA VAL A 92 -24.25 -4.64 20.90
C VAL A 92 -24.17 -3.27 20.23
N VAL A 93 -24.69 -2.21 20.87
CA VAL A 93 -24.61 -0.85 20.32
C VAL A 93 -23.17 -0.40 20.19
N TYR A 94 -22.34 -0.56 21.25
CA TYR A 94 -20.92 -0.20 21.19
C TYR A 94 -20.12 -1.05 20.19
N ALA A 95 -20.44 -2.34 20.08
CA ALA A 95 -19.74 -3.21 19.13
C ALA A 95 -20.10 -2.94 17.66
N ALA A 96 -21.26 -2.33 17.41
CA ALA A 96 -21.79 -2.20 16.05
C ALA A 96 -20.92 -1.31 15.14
N GLY A 97 -20.34 -0.22 15.65
CA GLY A 97 -19.42 0.63 14.90
C GLY A 97 -18.18 -0.13 14.41
N PRO A 98 -17.38 -0.68 15.35
CA PRO A 98 -16.21 -1.48 14.98
C PRO A 98 -16.53 -2.67 14.06
N VAL A 99 -17.61 -3.40 14.31
CA VAL A 99 -18.01 -4.55 13.47
C VAL A 99 -18.33 -4.12 12.05
N VAL A 100 -19.07 -3.03 11.87
CA VAL A 100 -19.40 -2.53 10.52
C VAL A 100 -18.14 -2.05 9.80
N ASN A 101 -17.14 -1.51 10.49
CA ASN A 101 -15.87 -1.17 9.88
C ASN A 101 -15.05 -2.40 9.47
N ILE A 102 -15.11 -3.51 10.20
CA ILE A 102 -14.52 -4.78 9.73
C ILE A 102 -15.21 -5.25 8.45
N VAL A 103 -16.54 -5.16 8.40
CA VAL A 103 -17.31 -5.52 7.20
C VAL A 103 -16.94 -4.61 6.02
N LEU A 104 -16.82 -3.31 6.25
CA LEU A 104 -16.39 -2.35 5.21
C LEU A 104 -14.97 -2.69 4.74
N ALA A 105 -14.02 -2.95 5.66
CA ALA A 105 -12.66 -3.36 5.32
C ALA A 105 -12.66 -4.62 4.45
N PHE A 106 -13.47 -5.62 4.80
CA PHE A 106 -13.61 -6.85 4.02
C PHE A 106 -14.05 -6.55 2.57
N PHE A 107 -15.04 -5.69 2.37
CA PHE A 107 -15.50 -5.34 1.03
C PHE A 107 -14.46 -4.52 0.25
N LEU A 108 -13.80 -3.55 0.89
CA LEU A 108 -12.76 -2.74 0.25
C LEU A 108 -11.55 -3.59 -0.14
N LEU A 109 -11.06 -4.43 0.75
CA LEU A 109 -9.94 -5.34 0.47
C LEU A 109 -10.31 -6.38 -0.59
N SER A 110 -11.51 -6.97 -0.51
CA SER A 110 -11.99 -7.89 -1.54
C SER A 110 -12.06 -7.21 -2.91
N ALA A 111 -12.57 -5.98 -2.97
CA ALA A 111 -12.60 -5.19 -4.21
C ALA A 111 -11.19 -4.89 -4.72
N PHE A 112 -10.26 -4.51 -3.83
CA PHE A 112 -8.86 -4.30 -4.20
C PHE A 112 -8.22 -5.54 -4.81
N PHE A 113 -8.34 -6.70 -4.15
CA PHE A 113 -7.77 -7.96 -4.66
C PHE A 113 -8.43 -8.50 -5.93
N THR A 114 -9.57 -7.94 -6.37
CA THR A 114 -10.14 -8.25 -7.71
C THR A 114 -9.60 -7.34 -8.81
N LEU A 115 -8.94 -6.22 -8.45
CA LEU A 115 -8.32 -5.36 -9.44
C LEU A 115 -7.16 -6.10 -10.12
N PRO A 116 -6.81 -5.72 -11.36
CA PRO A 116 -5.65 -6.31 -12.03
C PRO A 116 -4.41 -6.04 -11.20
N GLU A 117 -3.79 -7.09 -10.71
CA GLU A 117 -2.51 -7.04 -10.01
C GLU A 117 -1.45 -7.64 -10.92
N GLU A 118 -0.29 -7.02 -10.96
CA GLU A 118 0.87 -7.61 -11.61
C GLU A 118 1.36 -8.76 -10.73
N VAL A 119 0.99 -9.98 -11.11
CA VAL A 119 1.44 -11.19 -10.43
C VAL A 119 2.54 -11.82 -11.27
N ILE A 120 3.58 -12.29 -10.59
CA ILE A 120 4.57 -13.16 -11.21
C ILE A 120 3.84 -14.45 -11.60
N VAL A 121 3.50 -14.56 -12.89
CA VAL A 121 2.77 -15.71 -13.43
C VAL A 121 3.69 -16.47 -14.35
N GLY A 122 3.88 -17.70 -14.03
CA GLY A 122 4.55 -18.62 -14.91
C GLY A 122 5.97 -18.99 -14.49
N ASN A 123 6.47 -20.02 -15.14
CA ASN A 123 7.86 -20.39 -15.13
C ASN A 123 8.56 -19.53 -16.18
N GLY A 124 9.64 -18.86 -15.80
CA GLY A 124 10.48 -18.17 -16.75
C GLY A 124 10.83 -16.73 -16.38
N VAL A 125 11.93 -16.28 -16.95
CA VAL A 125 12.47 -14.92 -16.79
C VAL A 125 12.63 -14.29 -18.16
N MET A 126 12.06 -13.10 -18.36
CA MET A 126 12.14 -12.41 -19.64
C MET A 126 13.51 -11.79 -19.87
N VAL A 127 14.00 -11.92 -21.09
CA VAL A 127 15.21 -11.26 -21.60
C VAL A 127 14.84 -9.87 -22.08
N TYR A 128 15.37 -8.84 -21.46
CA TYR A 128 15.15 -7.45 -21.86
C TYR A 128 16.21 -6.93 -22.83
N GLY A 129 17.40 -7.47 -22.78
CA GLY A 129 18.48 -7.10 -23.67
C GLY A 129 19.48 -8.23 -23.86
N VAL A 130 20.14 -8.24 -25.01
CA VAL A 130 21.21 -9.18 -25.34
C VAL A 130 22.42 -8.37 -25.78
N ALA A 131 23.56 -8.61 -25.14
CA ALA A 131 24.81 -7.96 -25.51
C ALA A 131 25.27 -8.44 -26.89
N LYS A 132 25.71 -7.51 -27.70
CA LYS A 132 26.28 -7.84 -29.01
C LYS A 132 27.57 -8.64 -28.79
N ASP A 133 27.78 -9.65 -29.61
CA ASP A 133 28.95 -10.55 -29.53
C ASP A 133 29.03 -11.35 -28.19
N SER A 134 27.90 -11.69 -27.61
CA SER A 134 27.77 -12.50 -26.39
C SER A 134 27.35 -13.92 -26.69
N PRO A 135 27.60 -14.90 -25.79
CA PRO A 135 27.13 -16.28 -25.97
C PRO A 135 25.62 -16.39 -26.25
N ALA A 136 24.81 -15.58 -25.60
CA ALA A 136 23.36 -15.54 -25.83
C ALA A 136 23.01 -15.00 -27.23
N GLY A 137 23.74 -13.97 -27.69
CA GLY A 137 23.54 -13.41 -29.02
C GLY A 137 23.95 -14.37 -30.14
N GLU A 138 25.04 -15.15 -29.95
CA GLU A 138 25.52 -16.13 -30.92
C GLU A 138 24.53 -17.26 -31.15
N VAL A 139 23.82 -17.72 -30.10
CA VAL A 139 22.79 -18.76 -30.21
C VAL A 139 21.41 -18.22 -30.60
N GLY A 140 21.29 -16.89 -30.81
CA GLY A 140 20.08 -16.28 -31.33
C GLY A 140 19.02 -15.97 -30.28
N ILE A 141 19.40 -15.76 -29.03
CA ILE A 141 18.52 -15.18 -28.00
C ILE A 141 18.28 -13.71 -28.34
N GLU A 142 17.05 -13.26 -28.22
CA GLU A 142 16.63 -11.88 -28.52
C GLU A 142 15.86 -11.27 -27.34
N SER A 143 15.77 -9.93 -27.35
CA SER A 143 14.92 -9.22 -26.40
C SER A 143 13.45 -9.62 -26.56
N GLY A 144 12.80 -9.93 -25.45
CA GLY A 144 11.43 -10.44 -25.42
C GLY A 144 11.31 -11.96 -25.32
N ASP A 145 12.41 -12.70 -25.44
CA ASP A 145 12.46 -14.12 -25.13
C ASP A 145 12.25 -14.36 -23.63
N VAL A 146 11.69 -15.53 -23.28
CA VAL A 146 11.50 -15.96 -21.90
C VAL A 146 12.32 -17.23 -21.66
N ILE A 147 13.28 -17.19 -20.75
CA ILE A 147 14.03 -18.37 -20.32
C ILE A 147 13.18 -19.15 -19.31
N LEU A 148 12.74 -20.33 -19.68
CA LEU A 148 11.85 -21.18 -18.87
C LEU A 148 12.61 -22.16 -17.98
N GLU A 149 13.72 -22.72 -18.47
CA GLU A 149 14.52 -23.72 -17.78
C GLU A 149 16.01 -23.49 -18.07
N VAL A 150 16.84 -23.85 -17.10
CA VAL A 150 18.31 -23.93 -17.23
C VAL A 150 18.70 -25.34 -16.80
N GLU A 151 19.38 -26.10 -17.65
CA GLU A 151 19.76 -27.50 -17.39
C GLU A 151 18.57 -28.40 -17.00
N GLY A 152 17.36 -28.14 -17.56
CA GLY A 152 16.13 -28.87 -17.26
C GLY A 152 15.48 -28.47 -15.92
N GLU A 153 16.07 -27.58 -15.15
CA GLU A 153 15.50 -27.05 -13.91
C GLU A 153 14.64 -25.80 -14.19
N PRO A 154 13.39 -25.75 -13.70
CA PRO A 154 12.50 -24.63 -13.96
C PRO A 154 13.00 -23.32 -13.34
N VAL A 155 13.03 -22.27 -14.12
CA VAL A 155 13.40 -20.92 -13.69
C VAL A 155 12.15 -20.17 -13.25
N ARG A 156 12.19 -19.56 -12.07
CA ARG A 156 11.11 -18.73 -11.53
C ARG A 156 11.53 -17.28 -11.29
N LYS A 157 12.79 -17.06 -11.02
CA LYS A 157 13.37 -15.74 -10.73
C LYS A 157 14.75 -15.63 -11.37
N TRP A 158 15.19 -14.39 -11.53
CA TRP A 158 16.52 -14.07 -12.06
C TRP A 158 17.67 -14.81 -11.36
N GLY A 159 17.62 -14.93 -10.03
CA GLY A 159 18.65 -15.60 -9.25
C GLY A 159 18.82 -17.08 -9.57
N ASP A 160 17.79 -17.76 -10.10
CA ASP A 160 17.86 -19.17 -10.51
C ASP A 160 18.76 -19.30 -11.73
N ILE A 161 18.60 -18.43 -12.74
CA ILE A 161 19.46 -18.37 -13.93
C ILE A 161 20.90 -18.02 -13.53
N GLN A 162 21.05 -16.98 -12.71
CA GLN A 162 22.35 -16.52 -12.28
C GLN A 162 23.11 -17.60 -11.49
N GLY A 163 22.44 -18.31 -10.60
CA GLY A 163 23.03 -19.38 -9.81
C GLY A 163 23.60 -20.49 -10.71
N SER A 164 22.81 -20.97 -11.67
CA SER A 164 23.21 -22.02 -12.61
C SER A 164 24.40 -21.57 -13.49
N ILE A 165 24.33 -20.34 -14.04
CA ILE A 165 25.41 -19.82 -14.89
C ILE A 165 26.70 -19.59 -14.08
N SER A 166 26.61 -19.05 -12.86
CA SER A 166 27.79 -18.76 -12.05
C SER A 166 28.48 -20.00 -11.49
N SER A 167 27.74 -21.11 -11.33
CA SER A 167 28.26 -22.39 -10.83
C SER A 167 28.82 -23.30 -11.92
N SER A 168 28.67 -22.94 -13.21
CA SER A 168 29.19 -23.74 -14.33
C SER A 168 30.73 -23.76 -14.35
N GLU A 169 31.31 -24.85 -14.87
CA GLU A 169 32.75 -24.97 -15.07
C GLU A 169 33.23 -24.23 -16.35
N GLU A 170 34.52 -24.01 -16.49
CA GLU A 170 35.07 -23.33 -17.66
C GLU A 170 34.93 -24.19 -18.93
N GLY A 171 34.27 -23.65 -19.93
CA GLY A 171 34.01 -24.37 -21.16
C GLY A 171 32.80 -25.34 -21.09
N GLU A 172 32.10 -25.36 -19.97
CA GLU A 172 30.87 -26.16 -19.82
C GLU A 172 29.73 -25.55 -20.64
N GLU A 173 29.08 -26.41 -21.43
CA GLU A 173 27.91 -26.06 -22.22
C GLU A 173 26.66 -26.12 -21.34
N ILE A 174 25.86 -25.06 -21.34
CA ILE A 174 24.61 -24.98 -20.60
C ILE A 174 23.45 -24.94 -21.57
N THR A 175 22.42 -25.75 -21.30
CA THR A 175 21.17 -25.79 -22.08
C THR A 175 20.11 -24.88 -21.44
N LEU A 176 19.52 -24.02 -22.26
CA LEU A 176 18.42 -23.13 -21.89
C LEU A 176 17.17 -23.52 -22.69
N LEU A 177 16.04 -23.71 -22.02
CA LEU A 177 14.73 -23.77 -22.67
C LEU A 177 14.18 -22.35 -22.79
N VAL A 178 14.12 -21.82 -24.01
CA VAL A 178 13.73 -20.44 -24.29
C VAL A 178 12.41 -20.46 -25.07
N GLN A 179 11.47 -19.57 -24.70
CA GLN A 179 10.20 -19.39 -25.37
C GLN A 179 10.18 -18.04 -26.09
N ARG A 180 9.88 -18.07 -27.41
CA ARG A 180 9.61 -16.89 -28.25
C ARG A 180 8.28 -17.10 -28.96
N ASP A 181 7.34 -16.16 -28.87
CA ASP A 181 6.03 -16.19 -29.52
C ASP A 181 5.31 -17.56 -29.37
N GLU A 182 5.26 -18.10 -28.13
CA GLU A 182 4.70 -19.40 -27.76
C GLU A 182 5.50 -20.64 -28.29
N VAL A 183 6.55 -20.45 -29.08
CA VAL A 183 7.43 -21.54 -29.55
C VAL A 183 8.58 -21.72 -28.55
N LYS A 184 8.71 -22.94 -28.04
CA LYS A 184 9.82 -23.34 -27.16
C LYS A 184 10.99 -23.88 -27.97
N ARG A 185 12.20 -23.54 -27.60
CA ARG A 185 13.45 -23.96 -28.22
C ARG A 185 14.49 -24.27 -27.17
N ASP A 186 15.21 -25.37 -27.33
CA ASP A 186 16.41 -25.65 -26.57
C ASP A 186 17.60 -24.95 -27.25
N LEU A 187 18.31 -24.14 -26.50
CA LEU A 187 19.50 -23.41 -26.95
C LEU A 187 20.65 -23.76 -26.02
N SER A 188 21.77 -24.23 -26.60
CA SER A 188 22.98 -24.54 -25.84
C SER A 188 24.04 -23.47 -26.07
N LEU A 189 24.67 -23.01 -25.01
CA LEU A 189 25.72 -22.00 -25.03
C LEU A 189 26.76 -22.23 -23.92
N VAL A 190 27.95 -21.69 -24.14
CA VAL A 190 29.01 -21.71 -23.13
C VAL A 190 29.14 -20.35 -22.47
N PRO A 191 28.90 -20.22 -21.13
CA PRO A 191 29.08 -18.97 -20.44
C PRO A 191 30.52 -18.51 -20.42
N VAL A 192 30.76 -17.21 -20.61
CA VAL A 192 32.10 -16.62 -20.55
C VAL A 192 32.29 -15.84 -19.25
N PHE A 193 33.54 -15.76 -18.77
CA PHE A 193 33.85 -14.94 -17.62
C PHE A 193 33.79 -13.47 -17.98
N ASP A 194 32.92 -12.72 -17.33
CA ASP A 194 32.76 -11.29 -17.46
C ASP A 194 33.56 -10.60 -16.34
N ALA A 195 34.59 -9.85 -16.71
CA ALA A 195 35.47 -9.21 -15.78
C ALA A 195 34.81 -8.06 -15.01
N ASP A 196 33.84 -7.37 -15.64
CA ASP A 196 33.10 -6.27 -15.03
C ASP A 196 32.12 -6.77 -13.98
N LEU A 197 31.52 -7.95 -14.22
CA LEU A 197 30.63 -8.62 -13.27
C LEU A 197 31.35 -9.49 -12.25
N GLY A 198 32.65 -9.79 -12.47
CA GLY A 198 33.44 -10.70 -11.63
C GLY A 198 32.92 -12.14 -11.57
N ARG A 199 32.13 -12.56 -12.57
CA ARG A 199 31.45 -13.86 -12.65
C ARG A 199 31.21 -14.30 -14.09
N ARG A 200 30.76 -15.55 -14.27
CA ARG A 200 30.34 -16.02 -15.58
C ARG A 200 28.98 -15.44 -15.96
N ALA A 201 28.84 -15.09 -17.22
CA ALA A 201 27.65 -14.49 -17.82
C ALA A 201 27.43 -15.00 -19.24
N ILE A 202 26.21 -14.87 -19.69
CA ILE A 202 25.80 -15.22 -21.07
C ILE A 202 25.47 -13.96 -21.89
N GLY A 203 25.58 -12.78 -21.31
CA GLY A 203 25.34 -11.50 -21.97
C GLY A 203 23.89 -11.14 -22.16
N VAL A 204 23.01 -11.58 -21.25
CA VAL A 204 21.59 -11.17 -21.23
C VAL A 204 21.32 -10.23 -20.07
N THR A 205 20.45 -9.27 -20.32
CA THR A 205 19.88 -8.39 -19.28
C THR A 205 18.54 -8.97 -18.86
N LEU A 206 18.47 -9.45 -17.62
CA LEU A 206 17.29 -10.07 -17.02
C LEU A 206 16.63 -9.15 -15.97
N CYS A 207 17.24 -8.00 -15.67
CA CYS A 207 16.70 -7.00 -14.76
C CYS A 207 16.08 -5.85 -15.56
N ARG A 208 15.01 -5.32 -15.02
CA ARG A 208 14.22 -4.27 -15.61
C ARG A 208 14.41 -2.98 -14.80
N ASN A 209 15.00 -1.97 -15.42
CA ASN A 209 15.05 -0.61 -14.90
C ASN A 209 13.78 0.10 -15.36
N LEU A 210 12.69 -0.10 -14.63
CA LEU A 210 11.40 0.44 -14.98
C LEU A 210 11.34 1.92 -14.64
N VAL A 211 11.00 2.78 -15.60
CA VAL A 211 10.66 4.17 -15.35
C VAL A 211 9.31 4.21 -14.63
N SER A 212 9.32 4.55 -13.35
CA SER A 212 8.11 4.61 -12.50
C SER A 212 7.41 5.95 -12.61
N ASP A 213 8.17 7.05 -12.71
CA ASP A 213 7.63 8.39 -12.88
C ASP A 213 8.57 9.24 -13.75
N VAL A 214 8.00 10.26 -14.41
CA VAL A 214 8.72 11.23 -15.24
C VAL A 214 8.30 12.62 -14.84
N GLU A 215 9.26 13.46 -14.46
CA GLU A 215 9.02 14.82 -14.05
C GLU A 215 8.59 15.68 -15.24
N THR A 216 7.48 16.39 -15.06
CA THR A 216 6.93 17.27 -16.10
C THR A 216 7.89 18.41 -16.46
N GLY A 217 8.20 18.55 -17.73
CA GLY A 217 9.14 19.56 -18.25
C GLY A 217 10.60 19.10 -18.30
N SER A 218 10.91 17.90 -17.78
CA SER A 218 12.26 17.33 -17.79
C SER A 218 12.80 17.04 -19.20
N ALA A 219 14.11 16.84 -19.32
CA ALA A 219 14.75 16.41 -20.55
C ALA A 219 14.26 15.01 -20.99
N VAL A 220 13.96 14.15 -20.01
CA VAL A 220 13.45 12.78 -20.22
C VAL A 220 12.04 12.79 -20.82
N GLU A 221 11.15 13.66 -20.31
CA GLU A 221 9.80 13.82 -20.89
C GLU A 221 9.86 14.33 -22.33
N LYS A 222 10.72 15.35 -22.59
CA LYS A 222 10.92 15.92 -23.94
C LYS A 222 11.49 14.92 -24.93
N ALA A 223 12.30 13.97 -24.45
CA ALA A 223 12.83 12.86 -25.24
C ALA A 223 11.80 11.76 -25.50
N GLY A 224 10.58 11.88 -24.94
CA GLY A 224 9.48 10.95 -25.18
C GLY A 224 9.52 9.68 -24.31
N ILE A 225 10.33 9.66 -23.25
CA ILE A 225 10.34 8.59 -22.26
C ILE A 225 9.09 8.70 -21.39
N LYS A 226 8.49 7.57 -21.02
CA LYS A 226 7.21 7.51 -20.30
C LYS A 226 7.29 6.52 -19.12
N PRO A 227 6.46 6.71 -18.08
CA PRO A 227 6.26 5.67 -17.08
C PRO A 227 5.88 4.34 -17.73
N GLY A 228 6.51 3.26 -17.30
CA GLY A 228 6.38 1.93 -17.87
C GLY A 228 7.47 1.54 -18.87
N ASP A 229 8.32 2.47 -19.29
CA ASP A 229 9.49 2.18 -20.11
C ASP A 229 10.57 1.43 -19.30
N THR A 230 11.39 0.66 -19.98
CA THR A 230 12.58 0.02 -19.39
C THR A 230 13.83 0.58 -20.04
N ILE A 231 14.77 1.07 -19.23
CA ILE A 231 16.07 1.55 -19.74
C ILE A 231 16.99 0.33 -19.91
N LEU A 232 17.44 0.05 -21.13
CA LEU A 232 18.34 -1.07 -21.44
C LEU A 232 19.81 -0.68 -21.41
N SER A 233 20.13 0.46 -22.02
CA SER A 233 21.51 0.92 -22.11
C SER A 233 21.61 2.43 -22.07
N VAL A 234 22.76 2.89 -21.63
CA VAL A 234 23.20 4.31 -21.63
C VAL A 234 24.46 4.39 -22.46
N ASN A 235 24.47 5.20 -23.52
CA ASN A 235 25.59 5.34 -24.46
C ASN A 235 26.08 3.98 -25.03
N GLY A 236 25.17 3.04 -25.23
CA GLY A 236 25.45 1.69 -25.72
C GLY A 236 25.97 0.71 -24.66
N GLN A 237 26.22 1.15 -23.43
CA GLN A 237 26.56 0.28 -22.32
C GLN A 237 25.29 -0.23 -21.65
N ILE A 238 25.15 -1.54 -21.53
CA ILE A 238 23.98 -2.18 -20.88
C ILE A 238 24.01 -1.86 -19.39
N VAL A 239 22.86 -1.41 -18.87
CA VAL A 239 22.69 -1.10 -17.45
C VAL A 239 21.82 -2.16 -16.79
N TYR A 240 22.38 -2.88 -15.80
CA TYR A 240 21.80 -4.01 -15.14
C TYR A 240 21.60 -3.80 -13.62
N SER A 241 22.07 -2.69 -13.09
CA SER A 241 21.88 -2.27 -11.69
C SER A 241 21.92 -0.75 -11.58
N GLU A 242 21.49 -0.23 -10.44
CA GLU A 242 21.57 1.19 -10.11
C GLU A 242 23.03 1.69 -10.15
N ASP A 243 23.93 0.90 -9.57
CA ASP A 243 25.37 1.22 -9.57
C ASP A 243 25.95 1.27 -10.99
N SER A 244 25.59 0.31 -11.87
CA SER A 244 26.06 0.29 -13.24
C SER A 244 25.57 1.51 -14.04
N MET A 245 24.31 1.90 -13.81
CA MET A 245 23.75 3.09 -14.45
C MET A 245 24.37 4.38 -13.92
N SER A 246 24.54 4.50 -12.60
CA SER A 246 25.23 5.63 -11.98
C SER A 246 26.67 5.77 -12.48
N GLY A 247 27.40 4.65 -12.55
CA GLY A 247 28.78 4.66 -13.04
C GLY A 247 28.93 5.17 -14.47
N VAL A 248 28.02 4.76 -15.37
CA VAL A 248 28.01 5.25 -16.75
C VAL A 248 27.65 6.74 -16.79
N LEU A 249 26.62 7.14 -16.06
CA LEU A 249 26.17 8.53 -16.03
C LEU A 249 27.17 9.48 -15.40
N ASP A 250 27.91 9.04 -14.38
CA ASP A 250 28.98 9.83 -13.72
C ASP A 250 30.18 10.07 -14.64
N SER A 251 30.38 9.21 -15.64
CA SER A 251 31.42 9.39 -16.65
C SER A 251 31.09 10.43 -17.71
N VAL A 252 29.79 10.82 -17.85
CA VAL A 252 29.34 11.80 -18.85
C VAL A 252 29.43 13.20 -18.27
N VAL A 253 29.94 14.14 -19.04
CA VAL A 253 30.10 15.55 -18.63
C VAL A 253 28.75 16.28 -18.70
N VAL A 254 28.49 17.20 -17.74
CA VAL A 254 27.30 18.05 -17.77
C VAL A 254 27.23 18.85 -19.07
N GLY A 255 26.10 18.77 -19.77
CA GLY A 255 25.88 19.38 -21.08
C GLY A 255 26.14 18.47 -22.27
N GLU A 256 26.71 17.27 -22.06
CA GLU A 256 26.83 16.26 -23.11
C GLU A 256 25.52 15.52 -23.36
N GLU A 257 25.40 14.99 -24.56
CA GLU A 257 24.27 14.18 -25.01
C GLU A 257 24.42 12.77 -24.53
N ILE A 258 23.37 12.22 -23.92
CA ILE A 258 23.26 10.85 -23.46
C ILE A 258 22.26 10.11 -24.36
N LEU A 259 22.70 9.02 -24.95
CA LEU A 259 21.85 8.13 -25.75
C LEU A 259 21.31 7.02 -24.85
N LEU A 260 19.99 7.02 -24.62
CA LEU A 260 19.30 5.96 -23.90
C LEU A 260 18.67 4.99 -24.88
N THR A 261 18.86 3.69 -24.67
CA THR A 261 18.05 2.66 -25.33
C THR A 261 16.94 2.25 -24.38
N VAL A 262 15.72 2.45 -24.83
CA VAL A 262 14.51 2.24 -24.03
C VAL A 262 13.69 1.12 -24.63
N PHE A 263 13.19 0.18 -23.81
CA PHE A 263 12.33 -0.89 -24.26
C PHE A 263 10.88 -0.57 -23.89
N ARG A 264 10.01 -0.52 -24.91
CA ARG A 264 8.58 -0.26 -24.79
C ARG A 264 7.80 -1.16 -25.72
N GLN A 265 6.80 -1.88 -25.20
CA GLN A 265 5.90 -2.75 -26.00
C GLN A 265 6.65 -3.73 -26.92
N ARG A 266 7.73 -4.35 -26.42
CA ARG A 266 8.62 -5.27 -27.15
C ARG A 266 9.46 -4.64 -28.27
N GLU A 267 9.57 -3.33 -28.30
CA GLU A 267 10.44 -2.62 -29.25
C GLU A 267 11.50 -1.82 -28.51
N ALA A 268 12.71 -1.82 -29.05
CA ALA A 268 13.80 -0.99 -28.56
C ALA A 268 13.75 0.38 -29.26
N LEU A 269 13.64 1.45 -28.47
CA LEU A 269 13.58 2.82 -28.93
C LEU A 269 14.85 3.55 -28.47
N ALA A 270 15.40 4.41 -29.32
CA ALA A 270 16.49 5.30 -28.94
C ALA A 270 15.93 6.67 -28.52
N ALA A 271 16.35 7.15 -27.36
CA ALA A 271 16.01 8.48 -26.85
C ALA A 271 17.29 9.22 -26.50
N SER A 272 17.42 10.46 -26.94
CA SER A 272 18.57 11.32 -26.64
C SER A 272 18.17 12.38 -25.63
N ILE A 273 18.95 12.52 -24.57
CA ILE A 273 18.78 13.54 -23.53
C ILE A 273 20.11 14.27 -23.29
N THR A 274 20.04 15.52 -22.86
CA THR A 274 21.23 16.27 -22.43
C THR A 274 21.39 16.10 -20.92
N ARG A 275 22.63 15.78 -20.46
CA ARG A 275 22.91 15.69 -19.04
C ARG A 275 22.77 17.04 -18.35
N GLU A 276 21.86 17.15 -17.43
CA GLU A 276 21.69 18.33 -16.57
C GLU A 276 22.59 18.23 -15.32
N ALA A 277 22.84 19.37 -14.67
CA ALA A 277 23.62 19.43 -13.44
C ALA A 277 22.80 18.84 -12.28
N GLY A 278 23.35 17.85 -11.57
CA GLY A 278 22.71 17.20 -10.42
C GLY A 278 23.24 15.79 -10.18
N PRO A 279 22.68 15.07 -9.19
CA PRO A 279 22.98 13.65 -8.98
C PRO A 279 22.68 12.86 -10.25
N ALA A 280 23.53 11.86 -10.57
CA ALA A 280 23.49 11.15 -11.83
C ALA A 280 22.11 10.57 -12.18
N LEU A 281 21.42 9.96 -11.25
CA LEU A 281 20.08 9.38 -11.44
C LEU A 281 18.95 10.39 -11.12
N GLY A 282 19.01 11.08 -9.99
CA GLY A 282 17.96 12.02 -9.57
C GLY A 282 17.90 13.33 -10.37
N GLY A 283 18.97 13.69 -11.11
CA GLY A 283 19.04 14.91 -11.93
C GLY A 283 18.45 14.78 -13.34
N MET A 284 18.03 13.57 -13.75
CA MET A 284 17.45 13.37 -15.09
C MET A 284 15.94 13.61 -15.15
N GLY A 285 15.27 13.76 -14.02
CA GLY A 285 13.83 13.97 -13.95
C GLY A 285 13.02 12.71 -14.22
N MET A 286 13.52 11.53 -13.84
CA MET A 286 12.81 10.28 -13.83
C MET A 286 13.13 9.48 -12.58
N ASP A 287 12.13 8.76 -12.07
CA ASP A 287 12.30 7.77 -11.02
C ASP A 287 12.37 6.38 -11.63
N LEU A 288 13.31 5.56 -11.15
CA LEU A 288 13.52 4.19 -11.61
C LEU A 288 13.19 3.18 -10.51
N LEU A 289 12.46 2.14 -10.89
CA LEU A 289 12.25 0.93 -10.08
C LEU A 289 13.10 -0.19 -10.68
N TRP A 290 13.92 -0.82 -9.84
CA TRP A 290 14.69 -1.99 -10.21
C TRP A 290 13.86 -3.24 -9.94
N VAL A 291 13.39 -3.89 -11.03
CA VAL A 291 12.57 -5.11 -10.95
C VAL A 291 13.34 -6.22 -11.64
N ASP A 292 13.45 -7.37 -10.99
CA ASP A 292 13.99 -8.56 -11.65
C ASP A 292 13.04 -9.07 -12.75
N GLY A 293 13.60 -9.67 -13.80
CA GLY A 293 12.92 -9.98 -15.08
C GLY A 293 11.92 -11.14 -15.02
N THR A 294 11.24 -11.30 -13.89
CA THR A 294 10.16 -12.28 -13.79
C THR A 294 9.00 -11.92 -14.72
N HIS A 295 8.41 -12.93 -15.36
CA HIS A 295 7.27 -12.71 -16.24
C HIS A 295 6.08 -12.21 -15.45
N ILE A 296 5.70 -10.94 -15.68
CA ILE A 296 4.61 -10.27 -14.97
C ILE A 296 3.39 -10.26 -15.89
N GLU A 297 2.35 -11.01 -15.53
CA GLU A 297 1.04 -10.90 -16.14
C GLU A 297 0.08 -10.14 -15.23
N GLN A 298 -0.78 -9.34 -15.81
CA GLN A 298 -1.90 -8.75 -15.09
C GLN A 298 -2.98 -9.80 -14.86
N VAL A 299 -3.01 -10.38 -13.68
CA VAL A 299 -4.01 -11.40 -13.31
C VAL A 299 -5.10 -10.76 -12.47
N ARG A 300 -6.35 -11.04 -12.83
CA ARG A 300 -7.51 -10.71 -12.00
C ARG A 300 -7.87 -11.93 -11.16
N LEU A 301 -7.84 -11.78 -9.85
CA LEU A 301 -8.31 -12.83 -8.98
C LEU A 301 -9.84 -12.95 -9.05
N PRO A 302 -10.39 -14.18 -9.13
CA PRO A 302 -11.82 -14.37 -8.98
C PRO A 302 -12.29 -13.90 -7.61
N LEU A 303 -13.52 -13.35 -7.53
CA LEU A 303 -14.08 -12.75 -6.32
C LEU A 303 -13.95 -13.64 -5.08
N ILE A 304 -14.15 -14.97 -5.23
CA ILE A 304 -14.04 -15.93 -4.13
C ILE A 304 -12.62 -15.93 -3.56
N ARG A 305 -11.59 -15.95 -4.40
CA ARG A 305 -10.20 -15.95 -3.98
C ARG A 305 -9.79 -14.60 -3.37
N ALA A 306 -10.24 -13.50 -3.97
CA ALA A 306 -10.06 -12.16 -3.44
C ALA A 306 -10.70 -11.99 -2.05
N SER A 307 -11.92 -12.51 -1.86
CA SER A 307 -12.60 -12.49 -0.56
C SER A 307 -11.91 -13.37 0.48
N TYR A 308 -11.34 -14.51 0.07
CA TYR A 308 -10.53 -15.34 0.97
C TYR A 308 -9.27 -14.59 1.44
N LEU A 309 -8.55 -13.94 0.52
CA LEU A 309 -7.37 -13.13 0.87
C LEU A 309 -7.73 -11.94 1.77
N ALA A 310 -8.84 -11.27 1.50
CA ALA A 310 -9.33 -10.20 2.36
C ALA A 310 -9.65 -10.71 3.78
N GLY A 311 -10.29 -11.88 3.88
CA GLY A 311 -10.60 -12.52 5.15
C GLY A 311 -9.35 -12.92 5.93
N SER A 312 -8.37 -13.58 5.28
CA SER A 312 -7.11 -13.94 5.92
C SER A 312 -6.34 -12.71 6.39
N PHE A 313 -6.25 -11.66 5.56
CA PHE A 313 -5.59 -10.40 5.94
C PHE A 313 -6.22 -9.77 7.20
N ILE A 314 -7.57 -9.77 7.30
CA ILE A 314 -8.27 -9.25 8.48
C ILE A 314 -7.96 -10.07 9.72
N VAL A 315 -7.93 -11.41 9.60
CA VAL A 315 -7.64 -12.33 10.71
C VAL A 315 -6.18 -12.20 11.17
N ASP A 316 -5.26 -11.99 10.24
CA ASP A 316 -3.83 -11.93 10.53
C ASP A 316 -3.37 -10.55 11.04
N MET A 317 -4.14 -9.48 10.77
CA MET A 317 -3.79 -8.11 11.14
C MET A 317 -3.46 -7.91 12.63
N PRO A 318 -4.20 -8.46 13.60
CA PRO A 318 -3.85 -8.34 15.01
C PRO A 318 -2.48 -8.94 15.33
N SER A 319 -2.11 -10.06 14.72
CA SER A 319 -0.80 -10.71 14.93
C SER A 319 0.33 -9.87 14.30
N MET A 320 0.08 -9.26 13.14
CA MET A 320 1.02 -8.34 12.49
C MET A 320 1.28 -7.10 13.35
N ILE A 321 0.23 -6.53 13.97
CA ILE A 321 0.36 -5.40 14.91
C ILE A 321 1.21 -5.80 16.12
N VAL A 322 0.97 -6.98 16.69
CA VAL A 322 1.78 -7.47 17.82
C VAL A 322 3.23 -7.69 17.41
N ALA A 323 3.47 -8.24 16.22
CA ALA A 323 4.81 -8.45 15.68
C ALA A 323 5.57 -7.14 15.42
N SER A 324 4.86 -6.03 15.17
CA SER A 324 5.49 -4.71 14.98
C SER A 324 5.88 -3.99 16.28
N VAL A 325 5.45 -4.49 17.45
CA VAL A 325 5.78 -3.88 18.77
C VAL A 325 7.28 -3.70 19.02
N PRO A 326 8.18 -4.63 18.67
CA PRO A 326 9.63 -4.41 18.79
C PRO A 326 10.11 -3.20 17.98
N LEU A 327 9.58 -2.99 16.76
CA LEU A 327 9.92 -1.85 15.90
C LEU A 327 9.52 -0.52 16.53
N ILE A 328 8.39 -0.50 17.26
CA ILE A 328 7.95 0.69 18.02
C ILE A 328 8.98 1.07 19.09
N ARG A 329 9.67 0.09 19.66
CA ARG A 329 10.71 0.33 20.69
C ARG A 329 11.99 0.88 20.09
N GLU A 330 12.36 0.44 18.89
CA GLU A 330 13.58 0.88 18.18
C GLU A 330 13.42 2.28 17.60
N ASP A 331 12.32 2.54 16.90
CA ASP A 331 12.02 3.84 16.31
C ASP A 331 10.50 4.14 16.36
N PRO A 332 9.99 4.73 17.45
CA PRO A 332 8.58 5.06 17.60
C PRO A 332 8.05 5.97 16.47
N SER A 333 8.92 6.79 15.87
CA SER A 333 8.53 7.73 14.82
C SER A 333 8.17 7.05 13.50
N LYS A 334 8.72 5.88 13.24
CA LYS A 334 8.41 5.08 12.04
C LYS A 334 7.22 4.15 12.22
N ALA A 335 6.99 3.71 13.45
CA ALA A 335 5.99 2.70 13.76
C ALA A 335 4.60 3.27 14.11
N LEU A 336 4.55 4.50 14.63
CA LEU A 336 3.30 5.17 14.96
C LEU A 336 2.90 6.12 13.83
N VAL A 337 1.76 5.85 13.24
CA VAL A 337 1.20 6.60 12.11
C VAL A 337 -0.08 7.30 12.57
N GLY A 338 -0.09 8.62 12.56
CA GLY A 338 -1.26 9.43 12.82
C GLY A 338 -2.04 9.78 11.55
N PRO A 339 -3.05 10.66 11.65
CA PRO A 339 -3.86 11.02 10.50
C PRO A 339 -3.06 11.64 9.34
N ILE A 340 -2.04 12.44 9.64
CA ILE A 340 -1.18 13.08 8.62
C ILE A 340 -0.28 12.01 7.99
N GLY A 341 0.33 11.13 8.80
CA GLY A 341 1.14 10.02 8.32
C GLY A 341 0.36 9.02 7.49
N ALA A 342 -0.90 8.71 7.84
CA ALA A 342 -1.76 7.87 7.03
C ALA A 342 -2.07 8.50 5.66
N GLY A 343 -2.22 9.82 5.61
CA GLY A 343 -2.33 10.56 4.35
C GLY A 343 -1.04 10.47 3.53
N GLN A 344 0.13 10.66 4.15
CA GLN A 344 1.42 10.51 3.50
C GLN A 344 1.63 9.09 2.97
N LEU A 345 1.38 8.06 3.79
CA LEU A 345 1.42 6.65 3.38
C LEU A 345 0.53 6.37 2.16
N THR A 346 -0.68 6.94 2.15
CA THR A 346 -1.59 6.79 1.01
C THR A 346 -1.00 7.42 -0.25
N VAL A 347 -0.38 8.60 -0.12
CA VAL A 347 0.29 9.27 -1.26
C VAL A 347 1.46 8.44 -1.75
N GLU A 348 2.31 7.94 -0.86
CA GLU A 348 3.45 7.08 -1.20
C GLU A 348 2.97 5.79 -1.87
N ALA A 349 1.99 5.09 -1.29
CA ALA A 349 1.43 3.86 -1.86
C ALA A 349 0.84 4.07 -3.27
N VAL A 350 0.14 5.19 -3.48
CA VAL A 350 -0.43 5.51 -4.80
C VAL A 350 0.66 5.83 -5.82
N ARG A 351 1.74 6.50 -5.41
CA ARG A 351 2.87 6.80 -6.30
C ARG A 351 3.64 5.55 -6.69
N SER A 352 3.94 4.67 -5.72
CA SER A 352 4.75 3.47 -5.92
C SER A 352 3.98 2.34 -6.60
N PHE A 353 2.70 2.15 -6.24
CA PHE A 353 1.91 0.97 -6.64
C PHE A 353 0.63 1.31 -7.43
N GLY A 354 0.39 2.57 -7.72
CA GLY A 354 -0.73 3.01 -8.55
C GLY A 354 -2.01 3.39 -7.79
N PRO A 355 -2.99 3.99 -8.50
CA PRO A 355 -4.17 4.63 -7.90
C PRO A 355 -5.14 3.66 -7.22
N SER A 356 -5.10 2.37 -7.55
CA SER A 356 -5.90 1.31 -6.89
C SER A 356 -5.60 1.20 -5.39
N ASN A 357 -4.41 1.60 -4.97
CA ASN A 357 -3.98 1.56 -3.57
C ASN A 357 -4.77 2.50 -2.64
N VAL A 358 -5.51 3.47 -3.17
CA VAL A 358 -6.47 4.25 -2.36
C VAL A 358 -7.54 3.33 -1.74
N VAL A 359 -8.01 2.32 -2.49
CA VAL A 359 -9.01 1.36 -2.01
C VAL A 359 -8.41 0.46 -0.94
N PHE A 360 -7.17 -0.03 -1.17
CA PHE A 360 -6.43 -0.83 -0.19
C PHE A 360 -6.21 -0.06 1.11
N MET A 361 -5.72 1.17 1.03
CA MET A 361 -5.50 2.04 2.18
C MET A 361 -6.81 2.35 2.92
N GLY A 362 -7.90 2.54 2.19
CA GLY A 362 -9.24 2.68 2.79
C GLY A 362 -9.64 1.45 3.60
N GLY A 363 -9.36 0.25 3.09
CA GLY A 363 -9.57 -1.02 3.81
C GLY A 363 -8.73 -1.13 5.08
N ILE A 364 -7.43 -0.81 5.00
CA ILE A 364 -6.52 -0.80 6.16
C ILE A 364 -6.95 0.21 7.20
N ILE A 365 -7.31 1.43 6.80
CA ILE A 365 -7.77 2.48 7.72
C ILE A 365 -9.06 2.05 8.41
N SER A 366 -10.01 1.46 7.67
CA SER A 366 -11.26 0.95 8.23
C SER A 366 -11.02 -0.13 9.28
N LEU A 367 -10.13 -1.09 8.98
CA LEU A 367 -9.74 -2.16 9.89
C LEU A 367 -8.99 -1.60 11.11
N GLY A 368 -8.07 -0.66 10.90
CA GLY A 368 -7.32 0.02 11.97
C GLY A 368 -8.26 0.74 12.95
N ILE A 369 -9.23 1.52 12.44
CA ILE A 369 -10.24 2.20 13.26
C ILE A 369 -11.08 1.16 14.03
N ALA A 370 -11.47 0.06 13.40
CA ALA A 370 -12.21 -1.00 14.08
C ALA A 370 -11.41 -1.61 15.25
N LEU A 371 -10.16 -2.03 14.99
CA LEU A 371 -9.29 -2.64 16.00
C LEU A 371 -8.98 -1.67 17.14
N PHE A 372 -8.71 -0.41 16.80
CA PHE A 372 -8.45 0.62 17.80
C PHE A 372 -9.67 0.85 18.69
N ASN A 373 -10.88 0.89 18.11
CA ASN A 373 -12.11 1.04 18.87
C ASN A 373 -12.50 -0.19 19.70
N PHE A 374 -11.92 -1.36 19.47
CA PHE A 374 -12.07 -2.50 20.37
C PHE A 374 -11.20 -2.41 21.65
N LEU A 375 -10.23 -1.48 21.69
CA LEU A 375 -9.40 -1.32 22.88
C LEU A 375 -10.23 -0.83 24.08
N PRO A 376 -10.02 -1.40 25.27
CA PRO A 376 -10.78 -1.04 26.47
C PRO A 376 -10.28 0.28 27.09
N ILE A 377 -10.07 1.31 26.26
CA ILE A 377 -9.53 2.61 26.64
C ILE A 377 -10.60 3.69 26.41
N PRO A 378 -11.14 4.33 27.47
CA PRO A 378 -12.06 5.46 27.27
C PRO A 378 -11.40 6.61 26.48
N PRO A 379 -12.13 7.31 25.61
CA PRO A 379 -13.57 7.23 25.32
C PRO A 379 -13.93 6.27 24.16
N LEU A 380 -13.06 5.32 23.78
CA LEU A 380 -13.33 4.38 22.69
C LEU A 380 -14.49 3.44 23.02
N ASP A 381 -15.13 2.87 22.00
CA ASP A 381 -16.26 1.94 22.14
C ASP A 381 -15.94 0.72 23.00
N GLY A 382 -14.72 0.19 22.90
CA GLY A 382 -14.23 -0.94 23.69
C GLY A 382 -14.29 -0.70 25.20
N ALA A 383 -14.16 0.53 25.64
CA ALA A 383 -14.38 0.86 27.06
C ALA A 383 -15.86 0.73 27.44
N GLY A 384 -16.76 1.23 26.60
CA GLY A 384 -18.20 1.05 26.76
C GLY A 384 -18.62 -0.42 26.74
N MET A 385 -18.02 -1.20 25.83
CA MET A 385 -18.20 -2.66 25.76
C MET A 385 -17.73 -3.35 27.06
N LEU A 386 -16.54 -3.00 27.57
CA LEU A 386 -16.00 -3.54 28.82
C LEU A 386 -16.90 -3.21 30.01
N VAL A 387 -17.34 -1.96 30.11
CA VAL A 387 -18.27 -1.52 31.16
C VAL A 387 -19.57 -2.32 31.09
N ALA A 388 -20.17 -2.43 29.91
CA ALA A 388 -21.39 -3.20 29.70
C ALA A 388 -21.22 -4.67 30.09
N LEU A 389 -20.09 -5.30 29.68
CA LEU A 389 -19.77 -6.67 30.02
C LEU A 389 -19.63 -6.89 31.53
N VAL A 390 -18.84 -6.03 32.20
CA VAL A 390 -18.62 -6.10 33.66
C VAL A 390 -19.94 -5.93 34.42
N GLU A 391 -20.79 -4.99 34.02
CA GLU A 391 -22.10 -4.78 34.67
C GLU A 391 -23.04 -5.96 34.42
N GLY A 392 -23.02 -6.58 33.23
CA GLY A 392 -23.77 -7.78 32.92
C GLY A 392 -23.38 -8.97 33.80
N VAL A 393 -22.07 -9.25 33.96
CA VAL A 393 -21.54 -10.28 34.84
C VAL A 393 -21.93 -10.01 36.32
N ARG A 394 -21.98 -8.73 36.70
CA ARG A 394 -22.40 -8.30 38.04
C ARG A 394 -23.92 -8.26 38.24
N ARG A 395 -24.68 -8.91 37.36
CA ARG A 395 -26.15 -8.97 37.40
C ARG A 395 -26.76 -7.54 37.31
N GLU A 396 -26.34 -6.75 36.33
CA GLU A 396 -26.80 -5.40 36.06
C GLU A 396 -26.51 -4.38 37.19
N ARG A 397 -25.60 -4.71 38.11
CA ARG A 397 -25.14 -3.71 39.09
C ARG A 397 -24.23 -2.71 38.45
N ARG A 398 -24.68 -1.47 38.36
CA ARG A 398 -23.96 -0.36 37.76
C ARG A 398 -22.64 -0.06 38.47
N LEU A 399 -21.63 0.33 37.66
CA LEU A 399 -20.39 0.90 38.19
C LEU A 399 -20.64 2.30 38.73
N SER A 400 -19.80 2.76 39.68
CA SER A 400 -20.02 4.06 40.27
C SER A 400 -19.79 5.18 39.24
N PRO A 401 -20.68 6.18 39.14
CA PRO A 401 -20.52 7.32 38.21
C PRO A 401 -19.23 8.11 38.40
N ARG A 402 -18.70 8.12 39.62
CA ARG A 402 -17.41 8.81 39.92
C ARG A 402 -16.24 8.05 39.28
N MET A 403 -16.23 6.73 39.39
CA MET A 403 -15.19 5.87 38.80
C MET A 403 -15.23 5.97 37.28
N LEU A 404 -16.41 5.89 36.68
CA LEU A 404 -16.56 6.04 35.24
C LEU A 404 -16.07 7.40 34.75
N ARG A 405 -16.52 8.51 35.37
CA ARG A 405 -16.05 9.87 35.01
C ARG A 405 -14.53 9.97 35.09
N PHE A 406 -13.92 9.47 36.17
CA PHE A 406 -12.47 9.48 36.30
C PHE A 406 -11.79 8.69 35.18
N ALA A 407 -12.25 7.46 34.90
CA ALA A 407 -11.70 6.60 33.84
C ALA A 407 -11.83 7.28 32.45
N TYR A 408 -13.01 7.85 32.16
CA TYR A 408 -13.23 8.55 30.88
C TYR A 408 -12.36 9.82 30.78
N SER A 409 -12.25 10.62 31.84
CA SER A 409 -11.38 11.81 31.80
C SER A 409 -9.90 11.46 31.64
N ALA A 410 -9.44 10.43 32.36
CA ALA A 410 -8.04 9.98 32.27
C ALA A 410 -7.73 9.36 30.90
N GLY A 411 -8.62 8.53 30.38
CA GLY A 411 -8.47 7.91 29.05
C GLY A 411 -8.51 8.95 27.93
N THR A 412 -9.44 9.90 28.01
CA THR A 412 -9.50 11.02 27.04
C THR A 412 -8.23 11.85 27.06
N ALA A 413 -7.73 12.22 28.25
CA ALA A 413 -6.47 12.95 28.37
C ALA A 413 -5.28 12.18 27.81
N PHE A 414 -5.22 10.87 28.06
CA PHE A 414 -4.21 9.98 27.50
C PHE A 414 -4.27 9.95 25.96
N LEU A 415 -5.46 9.75 25.37
CA LEU A 415 -5.62 9.69 23.93
C LEU A 415 -5.33 11.04 23.24
N ILE A 416 -5.73 12.15 23.86
CA ILE A 416 -5.37 13.49 23.35
C ILE A 416 -3.84 13.66 23.38
N GLY A 417 -3.18 13.29 24.47
CA GLY A 417 -1.72 13.33 24.58
C GLY A 417 -1.03 12.48 23.52
N LEU A 418 -1.52 11.26 23.31
CA LEU A 418 -1.03 10.35 22.26
C LEU A 418 -1.23 10.94 20.86
N MET A 419 -2.43 11.47 20.58
CA MET A 419 -2.74 12.10 19.29
C MET A 419 -1.83 13.29 19.00
N VAL A 420 -1.58 14.15 19.99
CA VAL A 420 -0.66 15.29 19.87
C VAL A 420 0.76 14.78 19.57
N LEU A 421 1.23 13.77 20.31
CA LEU A 421 2.56 13.19 20.11
C LEU A 421 2.72 12.61 18.70
N VAL A 422 1.76 11.80 18.24
CA VAL A 422 1.80 11.15 16.93
C VAL A 422 1.68 12.19 15.81
N THR A 423 0.78 13.18 15.95
CA THR A 423 0.64 14.26 14.97
C THR A 423 1.92 15.11 14.90
N TYR A 424 2.58 15.36 16.01
CA TYR A 424 3.87 16.05 16.04
C TYR A 424 4.96 15.25 15.31
N SER A 425 5.02 13.93 15.54
CA SER A 425 5.93 13.02 14.84
C SER A 425 5.68 13.00 13.33
N ASP A 426 4.41 12.90 12.91
CA ASP A 426 4.03 12.96 11.50
C ASP A 426 4.47 14.28 10.86
N LEU A 427 4.21 15.41 11.54
CA LEU A 427 4.56 16.74 11.04
C LEU A 427 6.08 16.91 10.89
N LEU A 428 6.86 16.44 11.87
CA LEU A 428 8.32 16.42 11.76
C LEU A 428 8.78 15.63 10.55
N ARG A 429 8.22 14.43 10.33
CA ARG A 429 8.55 13.58 9.17
C ARG A 429 8.29 14.31 7.86
N VAL A 430 7.12 14.93 7.70
CA VAL A 430 6.77 15.69 6.50
C VAL A 430 7.73 16.87 6.27
N ILE A 431 8.05 17.64 7.33
CA ILE A 431 8.93 18.82 7.23
C ILE A 431 10.38 18.42 6.93
N THR A 432 10.86 17.32 7.49
CA THR A 432 12.23 16.83 7.25
C THR A 432 12.38 16.02 5.95
N GLY A 433 11.31 15.88 5.17
CA GLY A 433 11.33 15.11 3.92
C GLY A 433 11.45 13.60 4.13
N GLY A 434 11.10 13.10 5.33
CA GLY A 434 11.12 11.68 5.64
C GLY A 434 10.01 10.93 4.90
N SER A 435 10.34 9.74 4.37
CA SER A 435 9.44 8.79 3.73
C SER A 435 9.23 7.57 4.62
N PHE A 436 8.15 6.82 4.39
CA PHE A 436 7.96 5.49 5.00
C PHE A 436 8.77 4.41 4.29
N GLY A 437 9.31 4.71 3.08
CA GLY A 437 10.15 3.80 2.30
C GLY A 437 9.35 2.72 1.56
N LEU A 438 8.14 3.08 1.05
CA LEU A 438 7.33 2.21 0.19
C LEU A 438 7.81 2.23 -1.26
#